data_b73a4d09c2c3b7f3c0394d189a1f4a48
#
_entry.id   b73a4d09c2c3b7f3c0394d189a1f4a48
#
_cell.length_a   1.000
_cell.length_b   1.000
_cell.length_c   1.000
_cell.angle_alpha   90.00
_cell.angle_beta   90.00
_cell.angle_gamma   90.00
#
_symmetry.space_group_name_H-M   'P 1'
#
loop_
_entity.id
_entity.type
_entity.pdbx_description
1 polymer ?
#
loop_
_entity_poly.entity_id
_entity_poly.type
_entity_poly.pdbx_seq_one_letter_code
_entity_poly.pdbx_strand_id
1 'polypeptide(L)'
;GDVAVAVMLGSQSSLLSNYMAYRVEEERSADDAAVKLLYKRQTSPQGLLQFMKKIQKQNALNGIEESDYFRTHPVTSERVRFLEQAVKQSPYHQDHSLDSEFQRIKAKLYGFLQEPAQTFKRYPPSDTSIAARYAQAIAYFKQLNFGKALRMIDVLSAEEPDNPYFYELKAQIYMEQGNLKAAKEAYGKVLKLRPDAALLQVDWAQAALAVSPSPAELKNIIAVLNRSLQQRPSAIGWLLLSQ
;
A
#
# COMPACT_ATOMS: atom_id res chain seq x y z
N GLY A 1 29.33 49.45 -16.43
CA GLY A 1 28.12 48.70 -16.03
C GLY A 1 28.10 47.23 -16.50
N ASP A 2 28.50 47.00 -17.74
CA ASP A 2 28.28 45.69 -18.41
C ASP A 2 29.19 44.56 -17.92
N VAL A 3 30.41 44.87 -17.52
CA VAL A 3 31.36 43.84 -17.02
C VAL A 3 30.90 43.28 -15.65
N ALA A 4 30.39 44.12 -14.77
CA ALA A 4 29.91 43.69 -13.46
C ALA A 4 28.66 42.81 -13.59
N VAL A 5 27.76 43.12 -14.52
CA VAL A 5 26.58 42.29 -14.83
C VAL A 5 26.99 40.96 -15.44
N ALA A 6 27.95 40.93 -16.36
CA ALA A 6 28.48 39.70 -16.97
C ALA A 6 29.19 38.81 -15.92
N VAL A 7 29.93 39.35 -14.97
CA VAL A 7 30.55 38.62 -13.87
C VAL A 7 29.49 38.05 -12.91
N MET A 8 28.45 38.83 -12.56
CA MET A 8 27.34 38.34 -11.74
C MET A 8 26.57 37.19 -12.41
N LEU A 9 26.23 37.33 -13.68
CA LEU A 9 25.53 36.29 -14.44
C LEU A 9 26.41 35.04 -14.62
N GLY A 10 27.70 35.21 -14.87
CA GLY A 10 28.67 34.12 -14.97
C GLY A 10 28.85 33.38 -13.64
N SER A 11 28.86 34.08 -12.49
CA SER A 11 28.98 33.48 -11.18
C SER A 11 27.71 32.71 -10.78
N GLN A 12 26.51 33.23 -11.10
CA GLN A 12 25.25 32.57 -10.85
C GLN A 12 25.11 31.29 -11.69
N SER A 13 25.51 31.34 -12.98
CA SER A 13 25.48 30.15 -13.86
C SER A 13 26.46 29.05 -13.39
N SER A 14 27.64 29.47 -12.90
CA SER A 14 28.64 28.54 -12.35
C SER A 14 28.17 27.89 -11.04
N LEU A 15 27.56 28.67 -10.13
CA LEU A 15 26.98 28.14 -8.88
C LEU A 15 25.84 27.16 -9.19
N LEU A 16 24.95 27.50 -10.10
CA LEU A 16 23.86 26.60 -10.50
C LEU A 16 24.40 25.32 -11.15
N SER A 17 25.39 25.43 -12.01
CA SER A 17 26.04 24.28 -12.65
C SER A 17 26.71 23.35 -11.62
N ASN A 18 27.43 23.93 -10.64
CA ASN A 18 28.05 23.15 -9.57
C ASN A 18 27.00 22.51 -8.66
N TYR A 19 25.91 23.19 -8.35
CA TYR A 19 24.80 22.62 -7.61
C TYR A 19 24.15 21.46 -8.34
N MET A 20 23.91 21.60 -9.63
CA MET A 20 23.35 20.51 -10.46
C MET A 20 24.29 19.33 -10.55
N ALA A 21 25.61 19.55 -10.71
CA ALA A 21 26.59 18.48 -10.72
C ALA A 21 26.65 17.73 -9.38
N TYR A 22 26.60 18.45 -8.25
CA TYR A 22 26.51 17.86 -6.93
C TYR A 22 25.26 16.98 -6.76
N ARG A 23 24.12 17.47 -7.23
CA ARG A 23 22.86 16.71 -7.20
C ARG A 23 22.94 15.41 -8.01
N VAL A 24 23.53 15.44 -9.18
CA VAL A 24 23.73 14.24 -10.03
C VAL A 24 24.59 13.19 -9.30
N GLU A 25 25.62 13.62 -8.57
CA GLU A 25 26.48 12.72 -7.81
C GLU A 25 25.76 12.12 -6.59
N GLU A 26 24.92 12.91 -5.91
CA GLU A 26 24.07 12.39 -4.81
C GLU A 26 23.11 11.32 -5.32
N GLU A 27 22.42 11.55 -6.44
CA GLU A 27 21.51 10.59 -7.03
C GLU A 27 22.23 9.31 -7.47
N ARG A 28 23.43 9.44 -8.02
CA ARG A 28 24.29 8.29 -8.39
C ARG A 28 24.70 7.48 -7.17
N SER A 29 25.08 8.16 -6.10
CA SER A 29 25.46 7.51 -4.84
C SER A 29 24.25 6.78 -4.22
N ALA A 30 23.05 7.36 -4.31
CA ALA A 30 21.81 6.73 -3.85
C ALA A 30 21.46 5.50 -4.68
N ASP A 31 21.59 5.56 -6.01
CA ASP A 31 21.35 4.42 -6.91
C ASP A 31 22.34 3.26 -6.62
N ASP A 32 23.62 3.58 -6.43
CA ASP A 32 24.65 2.58 -6.09
C ASP A 32 24.35 1.93 -4.71
N ALA A 33 23.99 2.74 -3.72
CA ALA A 33 23.58 2.22 -2.42
C ALA A 33 22.32 1.33 -2.52
N ALA A 34 21.34 1.71 -3.33
CA ALA A 34 20.13 0.93 -3.55
C ALA A 34 20.46 -0.44 -4.20
N VAL A 35 21.32 -0.47 -5.22
CA VAL A 35 21.78 -1.72 -5.86
C VAL A 35 22.52 -2.61 -4.85
N LYS A 36 23.43 -2.04 -4.05
CA LYS A 36 24.17 -2.80 -3.01
C LYS A 36 23.22 -3.39 -1.95
N LEU A 37 22.19 -2.64 -1.53
CA LEU A 37 21.18 -3.12 -0.59
C LEU A 37 20.36 -4.27 -1.19
N LEU A 38 19.94 -4.14 -2.46
CA LEU A 38 19.24 -5.21 -3.17
C LEU A 38 20.10 -6.47 -3.27
N TYR A 39 21.38 -6.35 -3.62
CA TYR A 39 22.30 -7.48 -3.67
C TYR A 39 22.52 -8.12 -2.30
N LYS A 40 22.62 -7.32 -1.24
CA LYS A 40 22.69 -7.85 0.15
C LYS A 40 21.42 -8.65 0.52
N ARG A 41 20.27 -8.29 -0.08
CA ARG A 41 19.00 -9.02 0.08
C ARG A 41 18.81 -10.14 -0.94
N GLN A 42 19.82 -10.45 -1.75
CA GLN A 42 19.78 -11.45 -2.82
C GLN A 42 18.64 -11.19 -3.83
N THR A 43 18.37 -9.92 -4.08
CA THR A 43 17.27 -9.46 -4.94
C THR A 43 17.85 -8.76 -6.17
N SER A 44 17.28 -9.02 -7.35
CA SER A 44 17.63 -8.31 -8.59
C SER A 44 17.22 -6.84 -8.54
N PRO A 45 18.04 -5.91 -9.06
CA PRO A 45 17.63 -4.50 -9.24
C PRO A 45 16.59 -4.28 -10.38
N GLN A 46 16.09 -5.33 -11.00
CA GLN A 46 15.12 -5.28 -12.09
C GLN A 46 13.86 -4.46 -11.74
N GLY A 47 13.33 -4.62 -10.52
CA GLY A 47 12.16 -3.86 -10.07
C GLY A 47 12.42 -2.35 -10.00
N LEU A 48 13.62 -1.97 -9.50
CA LEU A 48 14.04 -0.56 -9.46
C LEU A 48 14.20 0.02 -10.86
N LEU A 49 14.80 -0.74 -11.78
CA LEU A 49 14.92 -0.36 -13.19
C LEU A 49 13.54 -0.14 -13.83
N GLN A 50 12.60 -1.06 -13.63
CA GLN A 50 11.23 -0.94 -14.16
C GLN A 50 10.52 0.31 -13.61
N PHE A 51 10.69 0.58 -12.33
CA PHE A 51 10.14 1.77 -11.69
C PHE A 51 10.70 3.06 -12.31
N MET A 52 12.03 3.16 -12.45
CA MET A 52 12.68 4.31 -13.07
C MET A 52 12.23 4.53 -14.53
N LYS A 53 12.17 3.47 -15.34
CA LYS A 53 11.66 3.54 -16.71
C LYS A 53 10.20 4.00 -16.78
N LYS A 54 9.38 3.57 -15.83
CA LYS A 54 7.98 4.00 -15.75
C LYS A 54 7.86 5.50 -15.48
N ILE A 55 8.63 6.01 -14.49
CA ILE A 55 8.66 7.45 -14.18
C ILE A 55 9.17 8.24 -15.40
N GLN A 56 10.28 7.82 -15.99
CA GLN A 56 10.83 8.48 -17.20
C GLN A 56 9.79 8.59 -18.31
N LYS A 57 9.03 7.51 -18.56
CA LYS A 57 7.96 7.51 -19.55
C LYS A 57 6.81 8.45 -19.16
N GLN A 58 6.42 8.49 -17.89
CA GLN A 58 5.36 9.39 -17.43
C GLN A 58 5.76 10.86 -17.58
N ASN A 59 6.99 11.21 -17.21
CA ASN A 59 7.50 12.57 -17.37
C ASN A 59 7.55 13.00 -18.84
N ALA A 60 7.92 12.10 -19.74
CA ALA A 60 7.93 12.37 -21.19
C ALA A 60 6.51 12.58 -21.79
N LEU A 61 5.46 11.98 -21.20
CA LEU A 61 4.08 12.08 -21.69
C LEU A 61 3.33 13.29 -21.13
N ASN A 62 3.62 13.71 -19.90
CA ASN A 62 2.84 14.73 -19.19
C ASN A 62 3.36 16.16 -19.39
N GLY A 63 4.46 16.38 -20.14
CA GLY A 63 5.03 17.70 -20.39
C GLY A 63 5.04 18.59 -19.15
N ILE A 64 6.16 18.73 -18.51
CA ILE A 64 6.57 19.79 -17.53
C ILE A 64 5.56 20.23 -16.43
N GLU A 65 4.61 19.41 -16.01
CA GLU A 65 4.08 19.50 -14.65
C GLU A 65 4.80 18.45 -13.79
N GLU A 66 6.10 18.63 -13.67
CA GLU A 66 6.90 17.85 -12.72
C GLU A 66 6.47 18.22 -11.30
N SER A 67 6.07 17.23 -10.52
CA SER A 67 6.00 17.43 -9.07
C SER A 67 7.36 17.94 -8.59
N ASP A 68 7.39 18.82 -7.59
CA ASP A 68 8.62 19.38 -7.04
C ASP A 68 9.66 18.31 -6.68
N TYR A 69 9.19 17.11 -6.33
CA TYR A 69 10.03 15.96 -6.07
C TYR A 69 10.86 15.54 -7.30
N PHE A 70 10.27 15.40 -8.48
CA PHE A 70 11.00 14.97 -9.69
C PHE A 70 11.88 16.08 -10.28
N ARG A 71 11.59 17.35 -9.99
CA ARG A 71 12.49 18.47 -10.30
C ARG A 71 13.76 18.39 -9.47
N THR A 72 13.66 17.95 -8.22
CA THR A 72 14.79 17.80 -7.31
C THR A 72 15.51 16.46 -7.42
N HIS A 73 14.83 15.40 -7.92
CA HIS A 73 15.36 14.04 -8.07
C HIS A 73 15.11 13.51 -9.50
N PRO A 74 15.75 14.07 -10.53
CA PRO A 74 15.44 13.75 -11.92
C PRO A 74 15.82 12.32 -12.27
N VAL A 75 14.93 11.64 -13.00
CA VAL A 75 15.23 10.33 -13.60
C VAL A 75 15.93 10.53 -14.94
N THR A 76 17.25 10.61 -14.90
CA THR A 76 18.06 10.80 -16.10
C THR A 76 18.28 9.49 -16.87
N SER A 77 18.61 9.59 -18.16
CA SER A 77 18.98 8.43 -18.98
C SER A 77 20.26 7.75 -18.48
N GLU A 78 21.13 8.47 -17.77
CA GLU A 78 22.34 7.93 -17.16
C GLU A 78 21.99 6.99 -15.98
N ARG A 79 21.08 7.39 -15.11
CA ARG A 79 20.58 6.56 -14.00
C ARG A 79 19.92 5.28 -14.52
N VAL A 80 19.11 5.39 -15.55
CA VAL A 80 18.50 4.20 -16.18
C VAL A 80 19.58 3.26 -16.76
N ARG A 81 20.58 3.79 -17.47
CA ARG A 81 21.69 2.98 -18.00
C ARG A 81 22.52 2.31 -16.90
N PHE A 82 22.80 3.01 -15.81
CA PHE A 82 23.47 2.43 -14.65
C PHE A 82 22.69 1.23 -14.10
N LEU A 83 21.39 1.37 -13.90
CA LEU A 83 20.53 0.27 -13.43
C LEU A 83 20.43 -0.87 -14.46
N GLU A 84 20.41 -0.59 -15.76
CA GLU A 84 20.45 -1.62 -16.80
C GLU A 84 21.74 -2.46 -16.72
N GLN A 85 22.87 -1.84 -16.45
CA GLN A 85 24.13 -2.54 -16.25
C GLN A 85 24.09 -3.37 -14.95
N ALA A 86 23.60 -2.80 -13.87
CA ALA A 86 23.44 -3.53 -12.59
C ALA A 86 22.54 -4.76 -12.75
N VAL A 87 21.45 -4.66 -13.51
CA VAL A 87 20.59 -5.81 -13.80
C VAL A 87 21.33 -6.88 -14.61
N LYS A 88 22.07 -6.50 -15.65
CA LYS A 88 22.84 -7.45 -16.47
C LYS A 88 23.92 -8.17 -15.69
N GLN A 89 24.53 -7.52 -14.70
CA GLN A 89 25.58 -8.07 -13.84
C GLN A 89 25.03 -8.78 -12.60
N SER A 90 23.74 -8.69 -12.34
CA SER A 90 23.13 -9.27 -11.16
C SER A 90 23.17 -10.80 -11.21
N PRO A 91 23.71 -11.47 -10.18
CA PRO A 91 23.59 -12.92 -10.05
C PRO A 91 22.20 -13.35 -9.56
N TYR A 92 21.33 -12.39 -9.21
CA TYR A 92 20.02 -12.65 -8.64
C TYR A 92 18.93 -12.46 -9.66
N HIS A 93 17.88 -13.27 -9.55
CA HIS A 93 16.64 -13.12 -10.33
C HIS A 93 15.65 -12.25 -9.59
N GLN A 94 14.61 -11.79 -10.32
CA GLN A 94 13.48 -11.12 -9.69
C GLN A 94 12.71 -12.15 -8.88
N ASP A 95 12.47 -11.85 -7.60
CA ASP A 95 11.60 -12.66 -6.76
C ASP A 95 10.14 -12.28 -7.01
N HIS A 96 9.35 -13.25 -7.43
CA HIS A 96 7.91 -13.12 -7.71
C HIS A 96 7.04 -13.76 -6.61
N SER A 97 7.64 -14.25 -5.53
CA SER A 97 6.92 -14.97 -4.47
C SER A 97 5.81 -14.15 -3.83
N LEU A 98 5.97 -12.83 -3.76
CA LEU A 98 5.00 -11.90 -3.18
C LEU A 98 4.11 -11.19 -4.22
N ASP A 99 4.23 -11.50 -5.52
CA ASP A 99 3.48 -10.79 -6.55
C ASP A 99 1.96 -10.89 -6.37
N SER A 100 1.44 -12.05 -6.05
CA SER A 100 0.00 -12.26 -5.80
C SER A 100 -0.50 -11.46 -4.61
N GLU A 101 0.24 -11.45 -3.51
CA GLU A 101 -0.07 -10.67 -2.31
C GLU A 101 -0.01 -9.16 -2.61
N PHE A 102 1.02 -8.71 -3.32
CA PHE A 102 1.14 -7.33 -3.75
C PHE A 102 -0.03 -6.89 -4.65
N GLN A 103 -0.47 -7.73 -5.58
CA GLN A 103 -1.64 -7.42 -6.41
C GLN A 103 -2.92 -7.34 -5.57
N ARG A 104 -3.10 -8.19 -4.55
CA ARG A 104 -4.24 -8.10 -3.62
C ARG A 104 -4.22 -6.81 -2.78
N ILE A 105 -3.03 -6.40 -2.28
CA ILE A 105 -2.87 -5.13 -1.56
C ILE A 105 -3.25 -3.95 -2.46
N LYS A 106 -2.74 -3.93 -3.69
CA LYS A 106 -3.09 -2.89 -4.68
C LYS A 106 -4.59 -2.86 -4.97
N ALA A 107 -5.21 -4.02 -5.13
CA ALA A 107 -6.63 -4.16 -5.37
C ALA A 107 -7.47 -3.65 -4.19
N LYS A 108 -7.07 -3.99 -2.96
CA LYS A 108 -7.68 -3.48 -1.72
C LYS A 108 -7.61 -1.95 -1.68
N LEU A 109 -6.42 -1.38 -1.82
CA LEU A 109 -6.23 0.07 -1.77
C LEU A 109 -7.03 0.77 -2.87
N TYR A 110 -6.97 0.27 -4.10
CA TYR A 110 -7.69 0.86 -5.23
C TYR A 110 -9.22 0.80 -4.99
N GLY A 111 -9.75 -0.34 -4.54
CA GLY A 111 -11.16 -0.53 -4.24
C GLY A 111 -11.68 0.45 -3.18
N PHE A 112 -10.92 0.66 -2.09
CA PHE A 112 -11.34 1.58 -1.04
C PHE A 112 -11.13 3.05 -1.39
N LEU A 113 -10.03 3.39 -2.08
CA LEU A 113 -9.66 4.79 -2.34
C LEU A 113 -10.35 5.38 -3.57
N GLN A 114 -10.71 4.56 -4.56
CA GLN A 114 -11.35 5.03 -5.80
C GLN A 114 -12.88 4.87 -5.75
N GLU A 115 -13.56 5.64 -6.58
CA GLU A 115 -15.00 5.46 -6.80
C GLU A 115 -15.30 4.09 -7.42
N PRO A 116 -16.45 3.46 -7.08
CA PRO A 116 -16.81 2.13 -7.59
C PRO A 116 -16.74 2.01 -9.12
N ALA A 117 -17.17 3.04 -9.85
CA ALA A 117 -17.09 3.05 -11.32
C ALA A 117 -15.65 2.95 -11.83
N GLN A 118 -14.69 3.63 -11.18
CA GLN A 118 -13.28 3.56 -11.54
C GLN A 118 -12.69 2.19 -11.17
N THR A 119 -13.15 1.62 -10.04
CA THR A 119 -12.75 0.28 -9.64
C THR A 119 -13.18 -0.76 -10.65
N PHE A 120 -14.43 -0.74 -11.13
CA PHE A 120 -14.91 -1.66 -12.17
C PHE A 120 -14.23 -1.41 -13.54
N LYS A 121 -13.83 -0.18 -13.86
CA LYS A 121 -13.04 0.12 -15.05
C LYS A 121 -11.65 -0.51 -14.97
N ARG A 122 -11.00 -0.45 -13.80
CA ARG A 122 -9.65 -1.00 -13.58
C ARG A 122 -9.65 -2.52 -13.43
N TYR A 123 -10.67 -3.05 -12.76
CA TYR A 123 -10.90 -4.45 -12.48
C TYR A 123 -12.28 -4.84 -13.01
N PRO A 124 -12.42 -5.04 -14.34
CA PRO A 124 -13.71 -5.35 -14.95
C PRO A 124 -14.21 -6.73 -14.52
N PRO A 125 -15.53 -7.00 -14.60
CA PRO A 125 -16.11 -8.32 -14.25
C PRO A 125 -15.53 -9.49 -15.06
N SER A 126 -14.91 -9.24 -16.21
CA SER A 126 -14.20 -10.22 -17.01
C SER A 126 -12.85 -10.65 -16.42
N ASP A 127 -12.27 -9.85 -15.52
CA ASP A 127 -11.08 -10.21 -14.79
C ASP A 127 -11.48 -11.05 -13.57
N THR A 128 -11.23 -12.34 -13.64
CA THR A 128 -11.57 -13.32 -12.60
C THR A 128 -10.45 -13.60 -11.61
N SER A 129 -9.34 -12.87 -11.69
CA SER A 129 -8.25 -13.01 -10.72
C SER A 129 -8.72 -12.72 -9.29
N ILE A 130 -8.09 -13.31 -8.30
CA ILE A 130 -8.40 -13.09 -6.87
C ILE A 130 -8.33 -11.60 -6.53
N ALA A 131 -7.29 -10.92 -7.01
CA ALA A 131 -7.11 -9.48 -6.78
C ALA A 131 -8.26 -8.66 -7.37
N ALA A 132 -8.67 -8.94 -8.61
CA ALA A 132 -9.77 -8.23 -9.26
C ALA A 132 -11.11 -8.48 -8.56
N ARG A 133 -11.43 -9.74 -8.25
CA ARG A 133 -12.65 -10.08 -7.51
C ARG A 133 -12.71 -9.44 -6.14
N TYR A 134 -11.55 -9.30 -5.46
CA TYR A 134 -11.48 -8.60 -4.20
C TYR A 134 -11.77 -7.10 -4.35
N ALA A 135 -11.17 -6.43 -5.36
CA ALA A 135 -11.49 -5.04 -5.67
C ALA A 135 -12.97 -4.84 -6.03
N GLN A 136 -13.55 -5.75 -6.82
CA GLN A 136 -14.96 -5.74 -7.20
C GLN A 136 -15.88 -5.92 -5.97
N ALA A 137 -15.53 -6.82 -5.04
CA ALA A 137 -16.27 -7.00 -3.79
C ALA A 137 -16.29 -5.72 -2.96
N ILE A 138 -15.15 -5.02 -2.84
CA ILE A 138 -15.05 -3.72 -2.18
C ILE A 138 -15.89 -2.66 -2.90
N ALA A 139 -15.88 -2.64 -4.24
CA ALA A 139 -16.70 -1.71 -5.01
C ALA A 139 -18.19 -1.94 -4.80
N TYR A 140 -18.66 -3.20 -4.76
CA TYR A 140 -20.04 -3.51 -4.40
C TYR A 140 -20.38 -3.15 -2.95
N PHE A 141 -19.47 -3.35 -2.02
CA PHE A 141 -19.62 -2.89 -0.64
C PHE A 141 -19.84 -1.37 -0.57
N LYS A 142 -19.00 -0.59 -1.25
CA LYS A 142 -19.14 0.88 -1.32
C LYS A 142 -20.45 1.34 -1.99
N GLN A 143 -21.01 0.53 -2.88
CA GLN A 143 -22.34 0.76 -3.47
C GLN A 143 -23.49 0.29 -2.58
N LEU A 144 -23.22 -0.14 -1.35
CA LEU A 144 -24.19 -0.76 -0.43
C LEU A 144 -24.88 -2.00 -1.01
N ASN A 145 -24.29 -2.61 -2.04
CA ASN A 145 -24.75 -3.88 -2.61
C ASN A 145 -24.16 -5.05 -1.82
N PHE A 146 -24.54 -5.13 -0.55
CA PHE A 146 -23.98 -6.09 0.40
C PHE A 146 -24.16 -7.54 -0.04
N GLY A 147 -25.29 -7.87 -0.68
CA GLY A 147 -25.55 -9.22 -1.14
C GLY A 147 -24.55 -9.70 -2.21
N LYS A 148 -24.16 -8.83 -3.17
CA LYS A 148 -23.13 -9.16 -4.14
C LYS A 148 -21.76 -9.20 -3.51
N ALA A 149 -21.43 -8.23 -2.65
CA ALA A 149 -20.15 -8.18 -1.95
C ALA A 149 -19.92 -9.45 -1.12
N LEU A 150 -20.91 -9.87 -0.32
CA LEU A 150 -20.83 -11.09 0.50
C LEU A 150 -20.63 -12.34 -0.34
N ARG A 151 -21.40 -12.53 -1.41
CA ARG A 151 -21.22 -13.72 -2.27
C ARG A 151 -19.82 -13.80 -2.85
N MET A 152 -19.26 -12.68 -3.30
CA MET A 152 -17.89 -12.66 -3.83
C MET A 152 -16.85 -12.97 -2.76
N ILE A 153 -17.02 -12.38 -1.57
CA ILE A 153 -16.09 -12.59 -0.47
C ILE A 153 -16.19 -14.02 0.10
N ASP A 154 -17.37 -14.65 0.06
CA ASP A 154 -17.55 -16.04 0.45
C ASP A 154 -16.77 -16.99 -0.47
N VAL A 155 -16.82 -16.76 -1.78
CA VAL A 155 -16.03 -17.53 -2.74
C VAL A 155 -14.54 -17.32 -2.51
N LEU A 156 -14.09 -16.07 -2.34
CA LEU A 156 -12.68 -15.75 -2.07
C LEU A 156 -12.18 -16.39 -0.76
N SER A 157 -13.02 -16.37 0.28
CA SER A 157 -12.68 -16.98 1.58
C SER A 157 -12.65 -18.51 1.53
N ALA A 158 -13.36 -19.11 0.59
CA ALA A 158 -13.29 -20.57 0.35
C ALA A 158 -12.04 -20.96 -0.45
N GLU A 159 -11.62 -20.12 -1.39
CA GLU A 159 -10.39 -20.33 -2.18
C GLU A 159 -9.11 -20.08 -1.37
N GLU A 160 -9.10 -19.05 -0.51
CA GLU A 160 -7.98 -18.70 0.38
C GLU A 160 -8.47 -18.59 1.84
N PRO A 161 -8.69 -19.71 2.54
CA PRO A 161 -9.27 -19.70 3.89
C PRO A 161 -8.36 -19.07 4.96
N ASP A 162 -7.06 -18.97 4.69
CA ASP A 162 -6.07 -18.39 5.59
C ASP A 162 -5.83 -16.89 5.31
N ASN A 163 -6.62 -16.28 4.43
CA ASN A 163 -6.50 -14.85 4.13
C ASN A 163 -7.36 -14.01 5.09
N PRO A 164 -6.78 -13.33 6.08
CA PRO A 164 -7.54 -12.59 7.08
C PRO A 164 -8.33 -11.41 6.50
N TYR A 165 -7.87 -10.84 5.40
CA TYR A 165 -8.45 -9.62 4.82
C TYR A 165 -9.80 -9.87 4.14
N PHE A 166 -10.09 -11.10 3.74
CA PHE A 166 -11.42 -11.46 3.24
C PHE A 166 -12.44 -11.51 4.38
N TYR A 167 -12.05 -12.06 5.53
CA TYR A 167 -12.91 -12.06 6.72
C TYR A 167 -13.06 -10.66 7.30
N GLU A 168 -12.04 -9.80 7.22
CA GLU A 168 -12.11 -8.39 7.58
C GLU A 168 -13.19 -7.66 6.77
N LEU A 169 -13.16 -7.77 5.43
CA LEU A 169 -14.19 -7.14 4.58
C LEU A 169 -15.57 -7.73 4.85
N LYS A 170 -15.67 -9.03 5.07
CA LYS A 170 -16.94 -9.68 5.44
C LYS A 170 -17.49 -9.12 6.75
N ALA A 171 -16.65 -8.93 7.75
CA ALA A 171 -17.02 -8.33 9.02
C ALA A 171 -17.48 -6.89 8.88
N GLN A 172 -16.77 -6.07 8.08
CA GLN A 172 -17.16 -4.69 7.78
C GLN A 172 -18.53 -4.64 7.11
N ILE A 173 -18.80 -5.52 6.15
CA ILE A 173 -20.12 -5.60 5.51
C ILE A 173 -21.22 -5.92 6.53
N TYR A 174 -20.97 -6.88 7.44
CA TYR A 174 -21.95 -7.20 8.49
C TYR A 174 -22.15 -6.06 9.50
N MET A 175 -21.08 -5.30 9.82
CA MET A 175 -21.22 -4.09 10.66
C MET A 175 -22.15 -3.07 10.01
N GLU A 176 -21.96 -2.79 8.73
CA GLU A 176 -22.80 -1.84 7.97
C GLU A 176 -24.27 -2.32 7.84
N GLN A 177 -24.48 -3.64 7.82
CA GLN A 177 -25.84 -4.21 7.83
C GLN A 177 -26.49 -4.25 9.21
N GLY A 178 -25.77 -3.89 10.28
CA GLY A 178 -26.25 -4.05 11.66
C GLY A 178 -26.27 -5.52 12.14
N ASN A 179 -25.71 -6.45 11.39
CA ASN A 179 -25.57 -7.86 11.79
C ASN A 179 -24.35 -8.06 12.69
N LEU A 180 -24.43 -7.50 13.90
CA LEU A 180 -23.30 -7.38 14.83
C LEU A 180 -22.77 -8.76 15.30
N LYS A 181 -23.63 -9.77 15.40
CA LYS A 181 -23.20 -11.15 15.76
C LYS A 181 -22.31 -11.74 14.66
N ALA A 182 -22.76 -11.67 13.40
CA ALA A 182 -21.98 -12.16 12.28
C ALA A 182 -20.67 -11.37 12.09
N ALA A 183 -20.69 -10.06 12.35
CA ALA A 183 -19.48 -9.21 12.32
C ALA A 183 -18.46 -9.66 13.38
N LYS A 184 -18.89 -9.85 14.63
CA LYS A 184 -18.04 -10.35 15.73
C LYS A 184 -17.40 -11.71 15.38
N GLU A 185 -18.19 -12.62 14.81
CA GLU A 185 -17.69 -13.95 14.39
C GLU A 185 -16.66 -13.85 13.28
N ALA A 186 -16.92 -13.01 12.26
CA ALA A 186 -16.00 -12.81 11.14
C ALA A 186 -14.68 -12.16 11.62
N TYR A 187 -14.73 -11.10 12.44
CA TYR A 187 -13.53 -10.54 13.07
C TYR A 187 -12.83 -11.53 13.99
N GLY A 188 -13.56 -12.41 14.68
CA GLY A 188 -12.97 -13.50 15.46
C GLY A 188 -12.11 -14.45 14.62
N LYS A 189 -12.49 -14.72 13.38
CA LYS A 189 -11.65 -15.48 12.43
C LYS A 189 -10.39 -14.68 12.03
N VAL A 190 -10.53 -13.38 11.82
CA VAL A 190 -9.38 -12.50 11.55
C VAL A 190 -8.35 -12.61 12.67
N LEU A 191 -8.77 -12.51 13.94
CA LEU A 191 -7.85 -12.56 15.09
C LEU A 191 -7.21 -13.93 15.29
N LYS A 192 -7.85 -15.02 14.86
CA LYS A 192 -7.21 -16.34 14.86
C LYS A 192 -6.07 -16.41 13.83
N LEU A 193 -6.22 -15.76 12.68
CA LEU A 193 -5.22 -15.74 11.61
C LEU A 193 -4.13 -14.67 11.86
N ARG A 194 -4.47 -13.57 12.48
CA ARG A 194 -3.58 -12.43 12.76
C ARG A 194 -3.78 -11.90 14.19
N PRO A 195 -3.36 -12.68 15.19
CA PRO A 195 -3.52 -12.30 16.60
C PRO A 195 -2.70 -11.07 17.01
N ASP A 196 -1.69 -10.73 16.21
CA ASP A 196 -0.75 -9.62 16.38
C ASP A 196 -1.20 -8.31 15.68
N ALA A 197 -2.30 -8.32 14.94
CA ALA A 197 -2.74 -7.16 14.18
C ALA A 197 -3.52 -6.16 15.04
N ALA A 198 -2.82 -5.18 15.61
CA ALA A 198 -3.38 -4.23 16.59
C ALA A 198 -4.68 -3.54 16.10
N LEU A 199 -4.75 -3.06 14.87
CA LEU A 199 -5.97 -2.41 14.36
C LEU A 199 -7.15 -3.39 14.25
N LEU A 200 -6.91 -4.62 13.81
CA LEU A 200 -7.96 -5.64 13.70
C LEU A 200 -8.46 -6.10 15.08
N GLN A 201 -7.62 -6.00 16.10
CA GLN A 201 -8.04 -6.21 17.50
C GLN A 201 -9.03 -5.14 17.95
N VAL A 202 -8.83 -3.87 17.55
CA VAL A 202 -9.76 -2.77 17.84
C VAL A 202 -11.10 -2.99 17.12
N ASP A 203 -11.07 -3.35 15.84
CA ASP A 203 -12.28 -3.61 15.04
C ASP A 203 -13.10 -4.77 15.63
N TRP A 204 -12.42 -5.85 16.05
CA TRP A 204 -13.08 -6.95 16.74
C TRP A 204 -13.69 -6.52 18.08
N ALA A 205 -12.97 -5.74 18.86
CA ALA A 205 -13.46 -5.26 20.16
C ALA A 205 -14.70 -4.37 19.99
N GLN A 206 -14.72 -3.51 18.98
CA GLN A 206 -15.88 -2.69 18.62
C GLN A 206 -17.11 -3.57 18.31
N ALA A 207 -16.96 -4.57 17.44
CA ALA A 207 -18.03 -5.50 17.12
C ALA A 207 -18.48 -6.33 18.33
N ALA A 208 -17.54 -6.72 19.20
CA ALA A 208 -17.83 -7.51 20.39
C ALA A 208 -18.58 -6.70 21.47
N LEU A 209 -18.23 -5.43 21.67
CA LEU A 209 -18.96 -4.52 22.57
C LEU A 209 -20.39 -4.27 22.09
N ALA A 210 -20.58 -4.15 20.78
CA ALA A 210 -21.88 -3.85 20.21
C ALA A 210 -22.95 -4.96 20.38
N VAL A 211 -22.56 -6.18 20.76
CA VAL A 211 -23.50 -7.31 21.00
C VAL A 211 -23.83 -7.57 22.47
N SER A 212 -23.65 -6.59 23.33
CA SER A 212 -23.92 -6.69 24.78
C SER A 212 -23.19 -7.88 25.42
N PRO A 213 -21.86 -7.80 25.56
CA PRO A 213 -21.03 -8.90 26.02
C PRO A 213 -21.31 -9.25 27.49
N SER A 214 -21.13 -10.52 27.85
CA SER A 214 -21.11 -10.98 29.24
C SER A 214 -19.92 -10.41 30.01
N PRO A 215 -19.93 -10.42 31.36
CA PRO A 215 -18.79 -9.97 32.17
C PRO A 215 -17.46 -10.68 31.86
N ALA A 216 -17.52 -11.97 31.49
CA ALA A 216 -16.34 -12.73 31.08
C ALA A 216 -15.80 -12.26 29.72
N GLU A 217 -16.69 -11.99 28.79
CA GLU A 217 -16.31 -11.42 27.45
C GLU A 217 -15.75 -10.02 27.58
N LEU A 218 -16.31 -9.18 28.48
CA LEU A 218 -15.78 -7.83 28.74
C LEU A 218 -14.32 -7.88 29.19
N LYS A 219 -13.98 -8.79 30.12
CA LYS A 219 -12.59 -8.99 30.56
C LYS A 219 -11.67 -9.34 29.38
N ASN A 220 -12.13 -10.20 28.48
CA ASN A 220 -11.36 -10.56 27.29
C ASN A 220 -11.21 -9.38 26.33
N ILE A 221 -12.28 -8.60 26.11
CA ILE A 221 -12.25 -7.41 25.24
C ILE A 221 -11.24 -6.38 25.80
N ILE A 222 -11.27 -6.10 27.08
CA ILE A 222 -10.33 -5.20 27.74
C ILE A 222 -8.88 -5.71 27.57
N ALA A 223 -8.64 -7.01 27.73
CA ALA A 223 -7.30 -7.58 27.54
C ALA A 223 -6.81 -7.45 26.11
N VAL A 224 -7.68 -7.66 25.12
CA VAL A 224 -7.35 -7.49 23.68
C VAL A 224 -7.07 -6.03 23.38
N LEU A 225 -7.89 -5.08 23.83
CA LEU A 225 -7.70 -3.65 23.63
C LEU A 225 -6.39 -3.16 24.27
N ASN A 226 -6.07 -3.57 25.49
CA ASN A 226 -4.81 -3.21 26.14
C ASN A 226 -3.60 -3.71 25.35
N ARG A 227 -3.64 -4.95 24.84
CA ARG A 227 -2.58 -5.49 23.99
C ARG A 227 -2.43 -4.68 22.69
N SER A 228 -3.55 -4.36 22.06
CA SER A 228 -3.57 -3.53 20.83
C SER A 228 -2.92 -2.17 21.08
N LEU A 229 -3.31 -1.48 22.16
CA LEU A 229 -2.81 -0.14 22.49
C LEU A 229 -1.34 -0.13 22.90
N GLN A 230 -0.82 -1.20 23.51
CA GLN A 230 0.61 -1.37 23.77
C GLN A 230 1.43 -1.49 22.47
N GLN A 231 0.88 -2.18 21.47
CA GLN A 231 1.53 -2.33 20.16
C GLN A 231 1.38 -1.06 19.29
N ARG A 232 0.18 -0.49 19.28
CA ARG A 232 -0.16 0.67 18.47
C ARG A 232 -1.23 1.53 19.13
N PRO A 233 -0.87 2.62 19.79
CA PRO A 233 -1.83 3.58 20.34
C PRO A 233 -2.82 4.08 19.30
N SER A 234 -4.11 4.10 19.63
CA SER A 234 -5.17 4.60 18.75
C SER A 234 -6.27 5.29 19.54
N ALA A 235 -6.81 6.39 19.01
CA ALA A 235 -7.90 7.13 19.66
C ALA A 235 -9.15 6.25 19.83
N ILE A 236 -9.48 5.44 18.82
CA ILE A 236 -10.62 4.51 18.88
C ILE A 236 -10.42 3.46 19.96
N GLY A 237 -9.22 2.88 20.08
CA GLY A 237 -8.92 1.90 21.14
C GLY A 237 -9.09 2.48 22.53
N TRP A 238 -8.63 3.70 22.78
CA TRP A 238 -8.85 4.39 24.06
C TRP A 238 -10.32 4.71 24.30
N LEU A 239 -11.04 5.15 23.27
CA LEU A 239 -12.49 5.41 23.38
C LEU A 239 -13.26 4.14 23.77
N LEU A 240 -12.95 3.00 23.16
CA LEU A 240 -13.60 1.73 23.47
C LEU A 240 -13.30 1.23 24.90
N LEU A 241 -12.10 1.51 25.44
CA LEU A 241 -11.76 1.18 26.83
C LEU A 241 -12.49 2.06 27.85
N SER A 242 -12.95 3.24 27.46
CA SER A 242 -13.67 4.17 28.34
C SER A 242 -15.16 3.88 28.47
N GLN A 243 -15.70 2.98 27.68
CA GLN A 243 -17.10 2.51 27.73
C GLN A 243 -17.30 1.39 28.74
#